data_543e2b1acbc5e82ab22dbc64df9e0713
#
_entry.id   543e2b1acbc5e82ab22dbc64df9e0713
#
_cell.length_a   1.000
_cell.length_b   1.000
_cell.length_c   1.000
_cell.angle_alpha   90.00
_cell.angle_beta   90.00
_cell.angle_gamma   90.00
#
_symmetry.space_group_name_H-M   'P 1'
#
loop_
_entity.id
_entity.type
_entity.pdbx_description
1 polymer ?
#
loop_
_entity_poly.entity_id
_entity_poly.type
_entity_poly.pdbx_seq_one_letter_code
_entity_poly.pdbx_strand_id
1 'polypeptide(L)'
;MLILAVLVLGLIYAMPNLYPDDPAIQISGASSTQTIGQADLDRIEGALTEAGIATKGTDVASQGRSGLVRLVHRADQLAAQDVVRRELGQEFVVAQNLAPTTPDWLVNIGAGPMKLGLDLSGGVHFLLEVDMDKAIEARVNVYESELRNLLRGERIRYRSMPNQGNVLQFGFTDADQLDAAQRLIARQYSQFQMSTTSREELQVLRLTLTDAELAEIRQYAVSQNLTTVRNRVNELGVAEPLVQRQGANRIVVELPGVQDTAEAKRILGKTANLEFRLAAEPNAARATVESFEFRGGARPPADVERSIILTGDQVTDAQSNFDENGRPQVNIRLDGNGGELMTRATRNNIGRGMAVIFIEQRQITRQVMQDVDGQMQEVEVPAFVEEKAIISLATIQSTLGNQFRITGLDSPGEASELALLLRAGGLAAPMYFVEERTIGPSLGAENIAKGVTATQVGFALVLIFMVLVYKGFGVFAGIALTFNLILLLALMSLLGATLTLPGIAGIVLTLGMAVDANVLIFSRMKEEVAAGMSAQRAIHEGYDKAFSAIIDGSLTTLLVGVILFAMGSGPIKGFAVTLSLGILTSMFSAIMVTRAMVNLTIGGRDIKKLWL
;
A
#
# COMPACT_ATOMS: atom_id res chain seq x y z
N MET A 1 5.90 -0.13 -42.34
CA MET A 1 7.03 -0.35 -41.43
C MET A 1 6.66 0.00 -39.98
N LEU A 2 6.19 1.22 -39.66
CA LEU A 2 5.83 1.62 -38.28
C LEU A 2 4.78 0.70 -37.63
N ILE A 3 3.67 0.39 -38.35
CA ILE A 3 2.61 -0.53 -37.84
C ILE A 3 3.20 -1.90 -37.54
N LEU A 4 4.06 -2.44 -38.39
CA LEU A 4 4.70 -3.74 -38.15
C LEU A 4 5.58 -3.69 -36.89
N ALA A 5 6.36 -2.62 -36.72
CA ALA A 5 7.18 -2.44 -35.52
C ALA A 5 6.32 -2.39 -34.24
N VAL A 6 5.20 -1.66 -34.25
CA VAL A 6 4.27 -1.61 -33.11
C VAL A 6 3.66 -2.98 -32.81
N LEU A 7 3.29 -3.74 -33.85
CA LEU A 7 2.73 -5.08 -33.68
C LEU A 7 3.77 -6.08 -33.13
N VAL A 8 5.03 -6.03 -33.59
CA VAL A 8 6.11 -6.87 -33.07
C VAL A 8 6.43 -6.53 -31.62
N LEU A 9 6.56 -5.23 -31.31
CA LEU A 9 6.76 -4.79 -29.93
C LEU A 9 5.57 -5.21 -29.04
N GLY A 10 4.33 -5.03 -29.54
CA GLY A 10 3.14 -5.47 -28.83
C GLY A 10 3.15 -6.96 -28.55
N LEU A 11 3.57 -7.80 -29.51
CA LEU A 11 3.69 -9.23 -29.31
C LEU A 11 4.72 -9.55 -28.21
N ILE A 12 5.89 -8.92 -28.25
CA ILE A 12 6.98 -9.14 -27.26
C ILE A 12 6.50 -8.77 -25.87
N TYR A 13 5.86 -7.62 -25.66
CA TYR A 13 5.37 -7.18 -24.35
C TYR A 13 4.11 -7.91 -23.88
N ALA A 14 3.37 -8.57 -24.77
CA ALA A 14 2.26 -9.44 -24.40
C ALA A 14 2.71 -10.85 -23.98
N MET A 15 3.89 -11.32 -24.49
CA MET A 15 4.39 -12.69 -24.23
C MET A 15 4.53 -13.05 -22.74
N PRO A 16 4.97 -12.17 -21.82
CA PRO A 16 5.07 -12.51 -20.40
C PRO A 16 3.79 -13.08 -19.80
N ASN A 17 2.62 -12.68 -20.30
CA ASN A 17 1.33 -13.18 -19.81
C ASN A 17 1.04 -14.66 -20.17
N LEU A 18 1.88 -15.28 -20.99
CA LEU A 18 1.83 -16.72 -21.26
C LEU A 18 2.60 -17.53 -20.22
N TYR A 19 3.33 -16.88 -19.32
CA TYR A 19 4.13 -17.46 -18.25
C TYR A 19 3.54 -17.10 -16.89
N PRO A 20 2.50 -17.82 -16.41
CA PRO A 20 1.89 -17.55 -15.11
C PRO A 20 2.87 -17.85 -13.99
N ASP A 21 2.89 -16.98 -12.96
CA ASP A 21 3.74 -17.18 -11.80
C ASP A 21 3.39 -18.46 -11.04
N ASP A 22 4.41 -19.16 -10.55
CA ASP A 22 4.25 -20.33 -9.69
C ASP A 22 3.93 -19.90 -8.25
N PRO A 23 3.00 -20.59 -7.57
CA PRO A 23 2.85 -20.42 -6.13
C PRO A 23 4.13 -20.86 -5.43
N ALA A 24 4.61 -20.06 -4.49
CA ALA A 24 5.88 -20.33 -3.82
C ALA A 24 5.85 -19.94 -2.34
N ILE A 25 6.78 -20.50 -1.59
CA ILE A 25 7.12 -20.10 -0.24
C ILE A 25 8.48 -19.40 -0.28
N GLN A 26 8.51 -18.15 0.15
CA GLN A 26 9.73 -17.39 0.33
C GLN A 26 10.22 -17.52 1.76
N ILE A 27 11.50 -17.79 1.92
CA ILE A 27 12.17 -17.98 3.20
C ILE A 27 13.31 -16.98 3.26
N SER A 28 13.35 -16.18 4.32
CA SER A 28 14.39 -15.18 4.55
C SER A 28 14.91 -15.29 5.97
N GLY A 29 16.18 -15.04 6.19
CA GLY A 29 16.72 -14.99 7.56
C GLY A 29 16.04 -13.91 8.39
N ALA A 30 15.71 -14.20 9.64
CA ALA A 30 15.15 -13.23 10.58
C ALA A 30 16.19 -12.16 10.97
N SER A 31 17.47 -12.41 10.75
CA SER A 31 18.57 -11.47 10.95
C SER A 31 19.39 -11.27 9.68
N SER A 32 20.12 -10.15 9.59
CA SER A 32 20.98 -9.83 8.44
C SER A 32 22.18 -10.76 8.25
N THR A 33 22.53 -11.53 9.27
CA THR A 33 23.65 -12.49 9.27
C THR A 33 23.22 -13.90 8.89
N GLN A 34 21.92 -14.16 8.89
CA GLN A 34 21.38 -15.49 8.63
C GLN A 34 21.14 -15.67 7.13
N THR A 35 21.78 -16.66 6.56
CA THR A 35 21.66 -17.02 5.16
C THR A 35 20.99 -18.38 5.03
N ILE A 36 20.21 -18.56 3.98
CA ILE A 36 19.65 -19.85 3.61
C ILE A 36 20.52 -20.49 2.52
N GLY A 37 20.90 -21.73 2.73
CA GLY A 37 21.69 -22.50 1.77
C GLY A 37 20.85 -23.54 1.02
N GLN A 38 21.44 -24.15 -0.01
CA GLN A 38 20.79 -25.22 -0.75
C GLN A 38 20.45 -26.43 0.15
N ALA A 39 21.30 -26.74 1.11
CA ALA A 39 21.05 -27.83 2.07
C ALA A 39 19.80 -27.60 2.94
N ASP A 40 19.51 -26.36 3.28
CA ASP A 40 18.28 -26.01 4.01
C ASP A 40 17.04 -26.18 3.12
N LEU A 41 17.16 -25.78 1.86
CA LEU A 41 16.07 -25.94 0.89
C LEU A 41 15.81 -27.42 0.56
N ASP A 42 16.85 -28.24 0.45
CA ASP A 42 16.73 -29.67 0.21
C ASP A 42 16.02 -30.37 1.41
N ARG A 43 16.32 -29.95 2.64
CA ARG A 43 15.66 -30.43 3.84
C ARG A 43 14.18 -30.03 3.87
N ILE A 44 13.87 -28.80 3.48
CA ILE A 44 12.50 -28.29 3.37
C ILE A 44 11.71 -29.05 2.31
N GLU A 45 12.32 -29.30 1.14
CA GLU A 45 11.69 -30.07 0.07
C GLU A 45 11.38 -31.49 0.51
N GLY A 46 12.27 -32.12 1.28
CA GLY A 46 12.04 -33.41 1.93
C GLY A 46 10.82 -33.37 2.87
N ALA A 47 10.75 -32.40 3.77
CA ALA A 47 9.65 -32.24 4.72
C ALA A 47 8.30 -31.95 4.01
N LEU A 48 8.31 -31.18 2.94
CA LEU A 48 7.11 -30.93 2.12
C LEU A 48 6.65 -32.20 1.41
N THR A 49 7.58 -32.98 0.88
CA THR A 49 7.27 -34.27 0.23
C THR A 49 6.68 -35.27 1.23
N GLU A 50 7.22 -35.35 2.44
CA GLU A 50 6.65 -36.18 3.52
C GLU A 50 5.24 -35.74 3.94
N ALA A 51 4.96 -34.42 3.86
CA ALA A 51 3.63 -33.87 4.11
C ALA A 51 2.67 -34.04 2.90
N GLY A 52 3.10 -34.65 1.80
CA GLY A 52 2.30 -34.87 0.60
C GLY A 52 2.13 -33.62 -0.28
N ILE A 53 2.96 -32.59 -0.09
CA ILE A 53 2.91 -31.33 -0.84
C ILE A 53 3.92 -31.42 -2.00
N ALA A 54 3.40 -31.30 -3.23
CA ALA A 54 4.22 -31.38 -4.44
C ALA A 54 4.95 -30.06 -4.72
N THR A 55 6.27 -30.14 -4.94
CA THR A 55 7.13 -29.01 -5.29
C THR A 55 7.53 -29.05 -6.77
N LYS A 56 7.83 -27.90 -7.37
CA LYS A 56 8.40 -27.77 -8.72
C LYS A 56 9.91 -27.56 -8.71
N GLY A 57 10.45 -27.15 -7.58
CA GLY A 57 11.88 -26.87 -7.39
C GLY A 57 12.14 -25.76 -6.38
N THR A 58 13.41 -25.53 -6.13
CA THR A 58 13.91 -24.57 -5.15
C THR A 58 14.92 -23.63 -5.80
N ASP A 59 14.88 -22.36 -5.41
CA ASP A 59 15.81 -21.33 -5.88
C ASP A 59 16.44 -20.60 -4.68
N VAL A 60 17.74 -20.40 -4.68
CA VAL A 60 18.45 -19.55 -3.71
C VAL A 60 18.71 -18.19 -4.36
N ALA A 61 18.25 -17.12 -3.74
CA ALA A 61 18.54 -15.77 -4.20
C ALA A 61 20.02 -15.42 -4.04
N SER A 62 20.50 -14.47 -4.86
CA SER A 62 21.88 -13.99 -4.84
C SER A 62 22.33 -13.67 -3.41
N GLN A 63 23.45 -14.24 -2.97
CA GLN A 63 24.04 -14.09 -1.64
C GLN A 63 23.34 -14.86 -0.49
N GLY A 64 22.44 -15.81 -0.77
CA GLY A 64 21.80 -16.63 0.26
C GLY A 64 20.87 -15.86 1.22
N ARG A 65 20.46 -14.64 0.88
CA ARG A 65 19.58 -13.82 1.74
C ARG A 65 18.14 -14.31 1.77
N SER A 66 17.70 -14.97 0.71
CA SER A 66 16.40 -15.61 0.68
C SER A 66 16.42 -16.87 -0.17
N GLY A 67 15.58 -17.83 0.20
CA GLY A 67 15.28 -19.04 -0.55
C GLY A 67 13.84 -19.02 -1.02
N LEU A 68 13.57 -19.70 -2.11
CA LEU A 68 12.24 -19.82 -2.68
C LEU A 68 11.95 -21.29 -2.96
N VAL A 69 10.81 -21.78 -2.51
CA VAL A 69 10.31 -23.13 -2.81
C VAL A 69 9.07 -23.00 -3.68
N ARG A 70 9.12 -23.48 -4.92
CA ARG A 70 8.00 -23.43 -5.87
C ARG A 70 7.06 -24.61 -5.64
N LEU A 71 5.78 -24.35 -5.56
CA LEU A 71 4.73 -25.36 -5.37
C LEU A 71 3.98 -25.63 -6.68
N VAL A 72 3.37 -26.82 -6.77
CA VAL A 72 2.54 -27.18 -7.92
C VAL A 72 1.16 -26.53 -7.81
N HIS A 73 0.57 -26.56 -6.62
CA HIS A 73 -0.80 -26.07 -6.41
C HIS A 73 -0.83 -24.89 -5.42
N ARG A 74 -1.56 -23.87 -5.78
CA ARG A 74 -1.73 -22.68 -4.94
C ARG A 74 -2.47 -22.96 -3.63
N ALA A 75 -3.37 -23.93 -3.63
CA ALA A 75 -4.12 -24.33 -2.45
C ALA A 75 -3.21 -24.87 -1.33
N ASP A 76 -2.02 -25.38 -1.68
CA ASP A 76 -1.09 -25.97 -0.73
C ASP A 76 -0.20 -24.94 -0.03
N GLN A 77 -0.23 -23.66 -0.42
CA GLN A 77 0.69 -22.62 0.12
C GLN A 77 0.58 -22.46 1.64
N LEU A 78 -0.62 -22.48 2.20
CA LEU A 78 -0.81 -22.33 3.64
C LEU A 78 -0.24 -23.54 4.40
N ALA A 79 -0.57 -24.75 3.94
CA ALA A 79 -0.04 -25.98 4.54
C ALA A 79 1.49 -26.07 4.40
N ALA A 80 2.03 -25.68 3.24
CA ALA A 80 3.47 -25.62 3.01
C ALA A 80 4.16 -24.61 3.93
N GLN A 81 3.59 -23.44 4.14
CA GLN A 81 4.12 -22.44 5.06
C GLN A 81 4.22 -22.98 6.49
N ASP A 82 3.19 -23.69 6.96
CA ASP A 82 3.18 -24.29 8.30
C ASP A 82 4.21 -25.42 8.44
N VAL A 83 4.43 -26.22 7.40
CA VAL A 83 5.48 -27.25 7.39
C VAL A 83 6.86 -26.61 7.46
N VAL A 84 7.13 -25.60 6.61
CA VAL A 84 8.41 -24.89 6.56
C VAL A 84 8.69 -24.15 7.88
N ARG A 85 7.69 -23.49 8.47
CA ARG A 85 7.84 -22.83 9.79
C ARG A 85 8.20 -23.81 10.91
N ARG A 86 7.62 -25.00 10.90
CA ARG A 86 7.96 -26.05 11.89
C ARG A 86 9.36 -26.58 11.71
N GLU A 87 9.82 -26.74 10.46
CA GLU A 87 11.14 -27.27 10.13
C GLU A 87 12.27 -26.27 10.44
N LEU A 88 12.08 -24.99 10.16
CA LEU A 88 13.10 -23.96 10.29
C LEU A 88 13.07 -23.21 11.62
N GLY A 89 11.96 -23.32 12.39
CA GLY A 89 11.80 -22.59 13.65
C GLY A 89 11.63 -21.08 13.47
N GLN A 90 11.90 -20.31 14.55
CA GLN A 90 11.71 -18.86 14.60
C GLN A 90 12.87 -18.04 14.02
N GLU A 91 13.91 -18.71 13.56
CA GLU A 91 15.12 -18.06 13.01
C GLU A 91 14.92 -17.56 11.57
N PHE A 92 13.86 -18.02 10.91
CA PHE A 92 13.53 -17.66 9.54
C PHE A 92 12.13 -17.08 9.43
N VAL A 93 12.00 -16.06 8.59
CA VAL A 93 10.71 -15.51 8.16
C VAL A 93 10.24 -16.31 6.95
N VAL A 94 9.07 -16.93 7.06
CA VAL A 94 8.45 -17.75 6.03
C VAL A 94 7.19 -17.06 5.53
N ALA A 95 7.21 -16.62 4.28
CA ALA A 95 6.11 -15.89 3.65
C ALA A 95 5.60 -16.62 2.39
N GLN A 96 4.30 -16.50 2.14
CA GLN A 96 3.73 -16.91 0.87
C GLN A 96 4.11 -15.89 -0.21
N ASN A 97 4.53 -16.37 -1.37
CA ASN A 97 4.91 -15.53 -2.50
C ASN A 97 4.51 -16.17 -3.83
N LEU A 98 4.68 -15.42 -4.91
CA LEU A 98 4.56 -15.89 -6.28
C LEU A 98 5.95 -15.84 -6.93
N ALA A 99 6.37 -16.96 -7.52
CA ALA A 99 7.65 -17.07 -8.20
C ALA A 99 7.49 -16.80 -9.69
N PRO A 100 8.12 -15.75 -10.25
CA PRO A 100 8.07 -15.50 -11.68
C PRO A 100 8.57 -16.68 -12.50
N THR A 101 7.86 -17.00 -13.59
CA THR A 101 8.29 -18.01 -14.57
C THR A 101 8.68 -17.36 -15.91
N THR A 102 8.57 -16.04 -16.00
CA THR A 102 8.95 -15.27 -17.19
C THR A 102 10.44 -15.46 -17.52
N PRO A 103 10.80 -15.82 -18.74
CA PRO A 103 12.19 -15.97 -19.15
C PRO A 103 13.03 -14.70 -18.95
N ASP A 104 14.30 -14.87 -18.52
CA ASP A 104 15.20 -13.75 -18.20
C ASP A 104 15.38 -12.74 -19.34
N TRP A 105 15.37 -13.20 -20.61
CA TRP A 105 15.51 -12.29 -21.73
C TRP A 105 14.35 -11.30 -21.89
N LEU A 106 13.12 -11.69 -21.47
CA LEU A 106 11.97 -10.79 -21.41
C LEU A 106 12.09 -9.83 -20.24
N VAL A 107 12.50 -10.34 -19.07
CA VAL A 107 12.71 -9.50 -17.87
C VAL A 107 13.78 -8.46 -18.13
N ASN A 108 14.88 -8.81 -18.79
CA ASN A 108 15.99 -7.90 -19.08
C ASN A 108 15.63 -6.73 -20.02
N ILE A 109 14.57 -6.86 -20.82
CA ILE A 109 14.04 -5.76 -21.65
C ILE A 109 12.89 -5.00 -20.95
N GLY A 110 12.62 -5.30 -19.67
CA GLY A 110 11.55 -4.69 -18.90
C GLY A 110 10.14 -5.21 -19.24
N ALA A 111 10.03 -6.38 -19.90
CA ALA A 111 8.76 -7.02 -20.20
C ALA A 111 8.38 -7.97 -19.05
N GLY A 112 7.39 -7.59 -18.26
CA GLY A 112 6.82 -8.40 -17.19
C GLY A 112 5.34 -8.75 -17.47
N PRO A 113 4.76 -9.74 -16.79
CA PRO A 113 3.33 -10.04 -16.90
C PRO A 113 2.49 -8.89 -16.30
N MET A 114 1.24 -8.79 -16.70
CA MET A 114 0.29 -7.88 -16.04
C MET A 114 0.00 -8.36 -14.62
N LYS A 115 -0.24 -7.41 -13.72
CA LYS A 115 -0.55 -7.71 -12.32
C LYS A 115 -1.96 -8.25 -12.17
N LEU A 116 -2.17 -9.22 -11.28
CA LEU A 116 -3.49 -9.75 -10.97
C LEU A 116 -4.03 -9.06 -9.70
N GLY A 117 -5.24 -8.51 -9.79
CA GLY A 117 -5.93 -7.96 -8.64
C GLY A 117 -6.37 -9.03 -7.65
N LEU A 118 -6.80 -8.58 -6.47
CA LEU A 118 -7.23 -9.42 -5.37
C LEU A 118 -8.31 -10.44 -5.77
N ASP A 119 -9.26 -10.02 -6.62
CA ASP A 119 -10.37 -10.85 -7.11
C ASP A 119 -9.92 -12.07 -7.94
N LEU A 120 -8.71 -12.00 -8.51
CA LEU A 120 -8.12 -13.02 -9.37
C LEU A 120 -6.99 -13.79 -8.69
N SER A 121 -6.20 -13.11 -7.87
CA SER A 121 -5.10 -13.75 -7.14
C SER A 121 -5.52 -14.36 -5.81
N GLY A 122 -6.69 -13.99 -5.27
CA GLY A 122 -7.04 -14.24 -3.88
C GLY A 122 -6.19 -13.40 -2.93
N GLY A 123 -6.49 -13.42 -1.65
CA GLY A 123 -5.77 -12.66 -0.64
C GLY A 123 -6.68 -11.89 0.30
N VAL A 124 -6.18 -10.82 0.92
CA VAL A 124 -6.89 -10.05 1.94
C VAL A 124 -7.08 -8.61 1.52
N HIS A 125 -8.28 -8.09 1.76
CA HIS A 125 -8.64 -6.68 1.64
C HIS A 125 -8.95 -6.12 3.02
N PHE A 126 -8.27 -5.04 3.38
CA PHE A 126 -8.57 -4.25 4.58
C PHE A 126 -8.98 -2.83 4.20
N LEU A 127 -10.03 -2.35 4.85
CA LEU A 127 -10.37 -0.93 4.89
C LEU A 127 -10.02 -0.40 6.28
N LEU A 128 -9.02 0.46 6.34
CA LEU A 128 -8.53 1.09 7.56
C LEU A 128 -9.06 2.53 7.64
N GLU A 129 -9.52 2.95 8.81
CA GLU A 129 -9.93 4.33 9.08
C GLU A 129 -9.01 4.95 10.11
N VAL A 130 -8.44 6.10 9.79
CA VAL A 130 -7.52 6.84 10.66
C VAL A 130 -8.31 7.60 11.71
N ASP A 131 -7.96 7.44 12.99
CA ASP A 131 -8.55 8.17 14.11
C ASP A 131 -8.09 9.64 14.08
N MET A 132 -8.94 10.49 13.51
CA MET A 132 -8.64 11.91 13.35
C MET A 132 -8.62 12.66 14.68
N ASP A 133 -9.42 12.23 15.64
CA ASP A 133 -9.47 12.88 16.95
C ASP A 133 -8.18 12.63 17.71
N LYS A 134 -7.64 11.42 17.64
CA LYS A 134 -6.32 11.09 18.19
C LYS A 134 -5.18 11.80 17.47
N ALA A 135 -5.26 11.99 16.16
CA ALA A 135 -4.28 12.80 15.42
C ALA A 135 -4.24 14.24 15.92
N ILE A 136 -5.42 14.86 16.09
CA ILE A 136 -5.55 16.23 16.60
C ILE A 136 -5.06 16.30 18.06
N GLU A 137 -5.47 15.36 18.92
CA GLU A 137 -5.04 15.29 20.31
C GLU A 137 -3.51 15.21 20.45
N ALA A 138 -2.88 14.34 19.66
CA ALA A 138 -1.41 14.21 19.64
C ALA A 138 -0.73 15.53 19.26
N ARG A 139 -1.23 16.23 18.23
CA ARG A 139 -0.66 17.51 17.79
C ARG A 139 -0.90 18.62 18.81
N VAL A 140 -2.06 18.66 19.44
CA VAL A 140 -2.38 19.59 20.52
C VAL A 140 -1.42 19.43 21.71
N ASN A 141 -1.08 18.20 22.09
CA ASN A 141 -0.13 17.91 23.15
C ASN A 141 1.30 18.40 22.81
N VAL A 142 1.70 18.29 21.54
CA VAL A 142 2.99 18.84 21.07
C VAL A 142 2.98 20.37 21.22
N TYR A 143 1.94 21.03 20.71
CA TYR A 143 1.80 22.49 20.85
C TYR A 143 1.75 22.94 22.31
N GLU A 144 1.08 22.20 23.17
CA GLU A 144 1.07 22.49 24.60
C GLU A 144 2.48 22.49 25.19
N SER A 145 3.28 21.48 24.88
CA SER A 145 4.68 21.38 25.30
C SER A 145 5.52 22.53 24.79
N GLU A 146 5.40 22.86 23.51
CA GLU A 146 6.12 23.97 22.87
C GLU A 146 5.75 25.33 23.52
N LEU A 147 4.46 25.58 23.68
CA LEU A 147 3.98 26.82 24.30
C LEU A 147 4.39 26.94 25.76
N ARG A 148 4.36 25.84 26.52
CA ARG A 148 4.86 25.80 27.90
C ARG A 148 6.34 26.16 27.97
N ASN A 149 7.14 25.64 27.07
CA ASN A 149 8.58 25.92 26.99
C ASN A 149 8.84 27.37 26.58
N LEU A 150 8.07 27.88 25.61
CA LEU A 150 8.15 29.28 25.18
C LEU A 150 7.82 30.26 26.32
N LEU A 151 6.69 30.04 27.01
CA LEU A 151 6.25 30.90 28.10
C LEU A 151 7.26 30.88 29.28
N ARG A 152 7.82 29.70 29.60
CA ARG A 152 8.86 29.57 30.63
C ARG A 152 10.17 30.26 30.23
N GLY A 153 10.58 30.14 28.97
CA GLY A 153 11.78 30.80 28.43
C GLY A 153 11.70 32.32 28.58
N GLU A 154 10.55 32.90 28.34
CA GLU A 154 10.27 34.35 28.48
C GLU A 154 9.86 34.76 29.90
N ARG A 155 9.94 33.82 30.87
CA ARG A 155 9.59 34.02 32.28
C ARG A 155 8.16 34.50 32.53
N ILE A 156 7.22 34.16 31.62
CA ILE A 156 5.80 34.45 31.76
C ILE A 156 5.18 33.40 32.71
N ARG A 157 4.57 33.86 33.79
CA ARG A 157 3.94 33.00 34.79
C ARG A 157 2.53 32.66 34.38
N TYR A 158 2.20 31.39 34.33
CA TYR A 158 0.89 30.87 33.99
C TYR A 158 0.49 29.69 34.88
N ARG A 159 -0.78 29.41 34.98
CA ARG A 159 -1.37 28.19 35.58
C ARG A 159 -1.82 27.25 34.45
N SER A 160 -1.30 26.03 34.45
CA SER A 160 -1.73 25.02 33.48
C SER A 160 -3.16 24.59 33.76
N MET A 161 -3.98 24.48 32.72
CA MET A 161 -5.35 24.01 32.77
C MET A 161 -5.51 22.78 31.85
N PRO A 162 -6.46 21.87 32.12
CA PRO A 162 -6.69 20.72 31.25
C PRO A 162 -7.21 21.18 29.87
N ASN A 163 -6.71 20.52 28.83
CA ASN A 163 -7.14 20.77 27.46
C ASN A 163 -8.59 20.33 27.25
N GLN A 164 -9.30 20.99 26.37
CA GLN A 164 -10.66 20.65 25.96
C GLN A 164 -10.71 20.37 24.45
N GLY A 165 -10.51 19.09 24.07
CA GLY A 165 -10.45 18.73 22.66
C GLY A 165 -9.30 19.43 21.92
N ASN A 166 -9.62 20.26 20.94
CA ASN A 166 -8.67 21.05 20.16
C ASN A 166 -8.35 22.45 20.76
N VAL A 167 -8.70 22.67 22.03
CA VAL A 167 -8.51 23.97 22.72
C VAL A 167 -7.51 23.82 23.85
N LEU A 168 -6.40 24.57 23.75
CA LEU A 168 -5.42 24.73 24.84
C LEU A 168 -5.84 25.89 25.75
N GLN A 169 -5.62 25.73 27.05
CA GLN A 169 -6.00 26.72 28.06
C GLN A 169 -4.85 27.04 29.01
N PHE A 170 -4.60 28.34 29.18
CA PHE A 170 -3.62 28.87 30.13
C PHE A 170 -4.27 29.92 31.01
N GLY A 171 -4.19 29.75 32.33
CA GLY A 171 -4.72 30.69 33.30
C GLY A 171 -3.67 31.69 33.76
N PHE A 172 -4.05 32.97 33.86
CA PHE A 172 -3.20 34.07 34.30
C PHE A 172 -3.88 34.82 35.43
N THR A 173 -3.12 35.15 36.48
CA THR A 173 -3.57 35.98 37.59
C THR A 173 -3.31 37.48 37.37
N ASP A 174 -2.43 37.78 36.42
CA ASP A 174 -1.93 39.13 36.11
C ASP A 174 -2.26 39.45 34.64
N ALA A 175 -2.90 40.58 34.40
CA ALA A 175 -3.26 41.03 33.06
C ALA A 175 -2.04 41.32 32.17
N ASP A 176 -0.95 41.87 32.77
CA ASP A 176 0.29 42.15 32.02
C ASP A 176 0.94 40.87 31.50
N GLN A 177 0.90 39.80 32.30
CA GLN A 177 1.38 38.48 31.89
C GLN A 177 0.53 37.86 30.77
N LEU A 178 -0.79 38.03 30.82
CA LEU A 178 -1.70 37.62 29.76
C LEU A 178 -1.41 38.36 28.45
N ASP A 179 -1.27 39.69 28.50
CA ASP A 179 -0.98 40.50 27.32
C ASP A 179 0.37 40.17 26.70
N ALA A 180 1.38 39.88 27.55
CA ALA A 180 2.70 39.42 27.10
C ALA A 180 2.62 38.06 26.39
N ALA A 181 1.86 37.09 26.99
CA ALA A 181 1.65 35.79 26.42
C ALA A 181 0.91 35.87 25.06
N GLN A 182 -0.15 36.65 24.98
CA GLN A 182 -0.90 36.85 23.74
C GLN A 182 -0.04 37.41 22.61
N ARG A 183 0.76 38.47 22.89
CA ARG A 183 1.64 39.08 21.89
C ARG A 183 2.73 38.10 21.44
N LEU A 184 3.28 37.32 22.36
CA LEU A 184 4.32 36.34 22.06
C LEU A 184 3.78 35.20 21.18
N ILE A 185 2.64 34.63 21.57
CA ILE A 185 2.00 33.53 20.85
C ILE A 185 1.52 34.00 19.47
N ALA A 186 0.89 35.18 19.37
CA ALA A 186 0.44 35.74 18.10
C ALA A 186 1.55 35.91 17.06
N ARG A 187 2.77 36.19 17.50
CA ARG A 187 3.94 36.37 16.61
C ARG A 187 4.49 35.05 16.06
N GLN A 188 4.40 33.98 16.83
CA GLN A 188 5.08 32.71 16.50
C GLN A 188 4.12 31.59 16.08
N TYR A 189 2.85 31.68 16.49
CA TYR A 189 1.85 30.62 16.29
C TYR A 189 0.58 31.19 15.66
N SER A 190 0.62 31.43 14.35
CA SER A 190 -0.53 31.95 13.58
C SER A 190 -1.68 30.94 13.41
N GLN A 191 -1.44 29.68 13.71
CA GLN A 191 -2.40 28.57 13.61
C GLN A 191 -3.46 28.56 14.72
N PHE A 192 -3.36 29.46 15.72
CA PHE A 192 -4.34 29.57 16.79
C PHE A 192 -5.23 30.80 16.67
N GLN A 193 -6.52 30.60 16.86
CA GLN A 193 -7.46 31.66 17.21
C GLN A 193 -7.44 31.85 18.74
N MET A 194 -7.19 33.07 19.17
CA MET A 194 -7.10 33.40 20.59
C MET A 194 -8.38 34.05 21.09
N SER A 195 -8.86 33.61 22.26
CA SER A 195 -9.94 34.25 22.99
C SER A 195 -9.64 34.26 24.48
N THR A 196 -10.15 35.27 25.18
CA THR A 196 -9.96 35.39 26.62
C THR A 196 -11.28 35.22 27.33
N THR A 197 -11.29 34.44 28.40
CA THR A 197 -12.48 34.24 29.24
C THR A 197 -12.06 34.43 30.71
N SER A 198 -12.88 35.11 31.49
CA SER A 198 -12.67 35.22 32.94
C SER A 198 -13.35 34.07 33.67
N ARG A 199 -12.60 33.38 34.54
CA ARG A 199 -13.12 32.28 35.36
C ARG A 199 -12.57 32.43 36.78
N GLU A 200 -13.48 32.74 37.72
CA GLU A 200 -13.12 33.06 39.13
C GLU A 200 -12.14 34.25 39.18
N GLU A 201 -10.94 34.03 39.75
CA GLU A 201 -9.88 35.05 39.83
C GLU A 201 -8.85 34.96 38.70
N LEU A 202 -9.07 34.06 37.72
CA LEU A 202 -8.13 33.82 36.61
C LEU A 202 -8.67 34.36 35.29
N GLN A 203 -7.82 35.02 34.54
CA GLN A 203 -8.04 35.28 33.13
C GLN A 203 -7.49 34.08 32.31
N VAL A 204 -8.35 33.41 31.59
CA VAL A 204 -8.04 32.19 30.83
C VAL A 204 -7.85 32.54 29.37
N LEU A 205 -6.64 32.39 28.87
CA LEU A 205 -6.32 32.42 27.45
C LEU A 205 -6.70 31.08 26.83
N ARG A 206 -7.63 31.12 25.90
CA ARG A 206 -8.04 29.96 25.09
C ARG A 206 -7.43 30.08 23.70
N LEU A 207 -6.73 29.03 23.29
CA LEU A 207 -6.09 28.89 21.99
C LEU A 207 -6.80 27.77 21.25
N THR A 208 -7.57 28.10 20.24
CA THR A 208 -8.31 27.15 19.40
C THR A 208 -7.60 27.01 18.06
N LEU A 209 -7.35 25.79 17.61
CA LEU A 209 -6.77 25.56 16.28
C LEU A 209 -7.71 26.09 15.18
N THR A 210 -7.13 26.73 14.18
CA THR A 210 -7.87 27.18 12.99
C THR A 210 -8.34 25.99 12.15
N ASP A 211 -9.41 26.17 11.37
CA ASP A 211 -9.90 25.12 10.46
C ASP A 211 -8.84 24.71 9.41
N ALA A 212 -8.01 25.67 9.00
CA ALA A 212 -6.88 25.41 8.08
C ALA A 212 -5.86 24.46 8.72
N GLU A 213 -5.47 24.71 9.97
CA GLU A 213 -4.54 23.85 10.71
C GLU A 213 -5.15 22.46 10.96
N LEU A 214 -6.44 22.39 11.34
CA LEU A 214 -7.15 21.12 11.51
C LEU A 214 -7.18 20.31 10.20
N ALA A 215 -7.34 20.97 9.05
CA ALA A 215 -7.30 20.31 7.75
C ALA A 215 -5.87 19.79 7.43
N GLU A 216 -4.85 20.57 7.75
CA GLU A 216 -3.45 20.18 7.56
C GLU A 216 -3.06 18.98 8.44
N ILE A 217 -3.43 19.00 9.73
CA ILE A 217 -3.21 17.87 10.66
C ILE A 217 -3.86 16.59 10.12
N ARG A 218 -5.13 16.68 9.67
CA ARG A 218 -5.85 15.53 9.11
C ARG A 218 -5.16 15.00 7.86
N GLN A 219 -4.78 15.89 6.95
CA GLN A 219 -4.09 15.49 5.72
C GLN A 219 -2.74 14.85 6.01
N TYR A 220 -1.97 15.43 6.93
CA TYR A 220 -0.68 14.90 7.36
C TYR A 220 -0.84 13.50 7.97
N ALA A 221 -1.81 13.30 8.88
CA ALA A 221 -2.04 12.01 9.53
C ALA A 221 -2.34 10.90 8.52
N VAL A 222 -3.24 11.16 7.54
CA VAL A 222 -3.54 10.17 6.50
C VAL A 222 -2.32 9.90 5.62
N SER A 223 -1.61 10.94 5.20
CA SER A 223 -0.45 10.81 4.32
C SER A 223 0.69 10.03 4.98
N GLN A 224 0.96 10.33 6.26
CA GLN A 224 1.99 9.64 7.04
C GLN A 224 1.59 8.18 7.30
N ASN A 225 0.35 7.93 7.73
CA ASN A 225 -0.15 6.57 7.93
C ASN A 225 -0.10 5.76 6.64
N LEU A 226 -0.47 6.35 5.50
CA LEU A 226 -0.36 5.71 4.18
C LEU A 226 1.08 5.26 3.88
N THR A 227 2.05 6.12 4.15
CA THR A 227 3.48 5.82 3.96
C THR A 227 3.93 4.70 4.89
N THR A 228 3.58 4.78 6.17
CA THR A 228 3.92 3.75 7.17
C THR A 228 3.29 2.40 6.83
N VAL A 229 2.01 2.38 6.46
CA VAL A 229 1.32 1.15 6.04
C VAL A 229 1.98 0.54 4.80
N ARG A 230 2.34 1.38 3.81
CA ARG A 230 3.05 0.90 2.61
C ARG A 230 4.41 0.29 2.96
N ASN A 231 5.17 0.93 3.84
CA ASN A 231 6.44 0.38 4.31
C ASN A 231 6.26 -0.97 5.01
N ARG A 232 5.27 -1.08 5.91
CA ARG A 232 4.96 -2.33 6.61
C ARG A 232 4.56 -3.46 5.67
N VAL A 233 3.75 -3.15 4.67
CA VAL A 233 3.34 -4.13 3.66
C VAL A 233 4.52 -4.59 2.82
N ASN A 234 5.43 -3.68 2.45
CA ASN A 234 6.65 -4.02 1.73
C ASN A 234 7.58 -4.92 2.57
N GLU A 235 7.69 -4.65 3.87
CA GLU A 235 8.48 -5.47 4.80
C GLU A 235 7.88 -6.88 5.01
N LEU A 236 6.56 -7.04 4.84
CA LEU A 236 5.91 -8.35 4.82
C LEU A 236 6.32 -9.21 3.62
N GLY A 237 7.00 -8.64 2.63
CA GLY A 237 7.39 -9.35 1.41
C GLY A 237 6.23 -9.73 0.49
N VAL A 238 5.07 -9.09 0.67
CA VAL A 238 3.90 -9.32 -0.19
C VAL A 238 4.18 -8.84 -1.60
N ALA A 239 3.98 -9.71 -2.58
CA ALA A 239 4.11 -9.34 -3.97
C ALA A 239 2.98 -8.37 -4.38
N GLU A 240 3.37 -7.18 -4.88
CA GLU A 240 2.48 -6.21 -5.50
C GLU A 240 1.25 -5.77 -4.66
N PRO A 241 1.47 -5.32 -3.43
CA PRO A 241 0.39 -4.87 -2.58
C PRO A 241 -0.19 -3.55 -3.10
N LEU A 242 -1.51 -3.36 -2.94
CA LEU A 242 -2.15 -2.09 -3.20
C LEU A 242 -2.39 -1.35 -1.89
N VAL A 243 -1.78 -0.18 -1.73
CA VAL A 243 -2.01 0.70 -0.58
C VAL A 243 -2.37 2.08 -1.10
N GLN A 244 -3.62 2.48 -0.92
CA GLN A 244 -4.13 3.75 -1.44
C GLN A 244 -5.12 4.43 -0.49
N ARG A 245 -5.18 5.76 -0.58
CA ARG A 245 -6.18 6.56 0.15
C ARG A 245 -7.56 6.38 -0.47
N GLN A 246 -8.58 6.26 0.39
CA GLN A 246 -9.98 6.25 0.00
C GLN A 246 -10.75 7.32 0.79
N GLY A 247 -11.27 8.32 0.10
CA GLY A 247 -11.98 9.44 0.74
C GLY A 247 -11.06 10.31 1.61
N ALA A 248 -11.62 10.85 2.70
CA ALA A 248 -10.94 11.82 3.55
C ALA A 248 -9.97 11.19 4.55
N ASN A 249 -10.36 10.08 5.19
CA ASN A 249 -9.72 9.52 6.37
C ASN A 249 -9.47 8.00 6.30
N ARG A 250 -9.67 7.35 5.13
CA ARG A 250 -9.54 5.91 4.97
C ARG A 250 -8.38 5.52 4.10
N ILE A 251 -7.84 4.33 4.36
CA ILE A 251 -6.76 3.68 3.60
C ILE A 251 -7.23 2.27 3.24
N VAL A 252 -7.21 1.97 1.95
CA VAL A 252 -7.41 0.61 1.43
C VAL A 252 -6.08 -0.08 1.34
N VAL A 253 -6.02 -1.32 1.84
CA VAL A 253 -4.87 -2.21 1.73
C VAL A 253 -5.34 -3.53 1.13
N GLU A 254 -4.79 -3.86 -0.04
CA GLU A 254 -5.02 -5.15 -0.68
C GLU A 254 -3.70 -5.92 -0.69
N LEU A 255 -3.75 -7.14 -0.19
CA LEU A 255 -2.59 -8.02 -0.06
C LEU A 255 -2.84 -9.30 -0.89
N PRO A 256 -2.52 -9.27 -2.19
CA PRO A 256 -2.69 -10.43 -3.04
C PRO A 256 -1.85 -11.61 -2.55
N GLY A 257 -2.42 -12.80 -2.56
CA GLY A 257 -1.73 -14.03 -2.16
C GLY A 257 -1.63 -14.28 -0.65
N VAL A 258 -1.83 -13.27 0.20
CA VAL A 258 -1.81 -13.43 1.66
C VAL A 258 -3.08 -14.15 2.12
N GLN A 259 -2.91 -15.21 2.93
CA GLN A 259 -4.04 -15.97 3.50
C GLN A 259 -4.14 -15.83 5.02
N ASP A 260 -3.03 -15.54 5.69
CA ASP A 260 -3.00 -15.27 7.13
C ASP A 260 -3.41 -13.81 7.41
N THR A 261 -4.71 -13.62 7.61
CA THR A 261 -5.29 -12.31 7.94
C THR A 261 -4.88 -11.83 9.32
N ALA A 262 -4.68 -12.73 10.27
CA ALA A 262 -4.36 -12.41 11.65
C ALA A 262 -2.94 -11.81 11.75
N GLU A 263 -1.97 -12.40 11.06
CA GLU A 263 -0.60 -11.88 11.00
C GLU A 263 -0.55 -10.53 10.27
N ALA A 264 -1.20 -10.43 9.12
CA ALA A 264 -1.28 -9.16 8.38
C ALA A 264 -1.92 -8.05 9.23
N LYS A 265 -3.03 -8.35 9.90
CA LYS A 265 -3.73 -7.42 10.80
C LYS A 265 -2.85 -7.01 11.98
N ARG A 266 -2.14 -7.95 12.57
CA ARG A 266 -1.20 -7.71 13.67
C ARG A 266 -0.09 -6.72 13.27
N ILE A 267 0.49 -6.88 12.10
CA ILE A 267 1.59 -6.02 11.62
C ILE A 267 1.07 -4.64 11.18
N LEU A 268 -0.05 -4.59 10.47
CA LEU A 268 -0.62 -3.33 9.99
C LEU A 268 -1.22 -2.48 11.10
N GLY A 269 -1.90 -3.12 12.07
CA GLY A 269 -2.64 -2.44 13.13
C GLY A 269 -1.80 -2.04 14.33
N LYS A 270 -0.60 -2.62 14.52
CA LYS A 270 0.24 -2.27 15.66
C LYS A 270 0.73 -0.83 15.55
N THR A 271 0.30 -0.01 16.50
CA THR A 271 0.91 1.28 16.78
C THR A 271 2.04 1.05 17.77
N ALA A 272 3.19 0.70 17.26
CA ALA A 272 4.40 0.61 18.08
C ALA A 272 5.19 1.89 17.92
N ASN A 273 5.39 2.60 19.02
CA ASN A 273 6.29 3.73 19.08
C ASN A 273 7.28 3.48 20.21
N LEU A 274 8.46 4.11 20.12
CA LEU A 274 9.47 4.05 21.18
C LEU A 274 9.68 5.42 21.77
N GLU A 275 9.90 5.43 23.09
CA GLU A 275 10.44 6.57 23.81
C GLU A 275 11.73 6.16 24.51
N PHE A 276 12.74 7.02 24.37
CA PHE A 276 14.00 6.87 25.10
C PHE A 276 14.01 7.87 26.25
N ARG A 277 14.14 7.37 27.48
CA ARG A 277 14.12 8.17 28.70
C ARG A 277 15.25 7.76 29.65
N LEU A 278 15.71 8.69 30.49
CA LEU A 278 16.67 8.34 31.56
C LEU A 278 15.96 7.65 32.72
N ALA A 279 16.63 6.71 33.34
CA ALA A 279 16.21 6.20 34.63
C ALA A 279 16.19 7.34 35.66
N ALA A 280 15.17 7.35 36.52
CA ALA A 280 15.06 8.36 37.55
C ALA A 280 16.22 8.23 38.56
N GLU A 281 16.69 9.37 39.07
CA GLU A 281 17.64 9.37 40.20
C GLU A 281 16.92 8.99 41.51
N PRO A 282 17.60 8.33 42.45
CA PRO A 282 16.97 7.88 43.70
C PRO A 282 16.24 8.96 44.49
N ASN A 283 16.65 10.24 44.31
CA ASN A 283 16.08 11.40 45.02
C ASN A 283 15.28 12.32 44.10
N ALA A 284 14.89 11.88 42.91
CA ALA A 284 14.13 12.70 41.99
C ALA A 284 12.74 13.06 42.55
N ALA A 285 12.28 14.28 42.25
CA ALA A 285 10.98 14.73 42.70
C ALA A 285 9.86 13.88 42.01
N ARG A 286 8.89 13.38 42.77
CA ARG A 286 7.79 12.55 42.23
C ARG A 286 7.06 13.17 41.04
N ALA A 287 7.00 14.48 40.95
CA ALA A 287 6.39 15.18 39.83
C ALA A 287 7.15 15.03 38.49
N THR A 288 8.45 14.70 38.53
CA THR A 288 9.31 14.51 37.36
C THR A 288 9.54 13.07 36.98
N VAL A 289 8.94 12.15 37.73
CA VAL A 289 9.12 10.69 37.59
C VAL A 289 7.82 10.03 37.16
N GLU A 290 7.94 8.96 36.40
CA GLU A 290 6.87 8.09 35.96
C GLU A 290 7.35 6.64 36.06
N SER A 291 6.48 5.74 36.59
CA SER A 291 6.83 4.33 36.82
C SER A 291 6.20 3.46 35.76
N PHE A 292 6.97 2.57 35.14
CA PHE A 292 6.49 1.64 34.13
C PHE A 292 6.89 0.20 34.48
N GLU A 293 6.01 -0.74 34.12
CA GLU A 293 6.27 -2.16 34.20
C GLU A 293 7.19 -2.62 33.06
N PHE A 294 7.95 -3.69 33.28
CA PHE A 294 8.68 -4.35 32.22
C PHE A 294 7.73 -5.23 31.40
N ARG A 295 7.92 -5.23 30.10
CA ARG A 295 7.24 -6.15 29.20
C ARG A 295 7.50 -7.60 29.66
N GLY A 296 6.45 -8.41 29.75
CA GLY A 296 6.56 -9.79 30.26
C GLY A 296 6.51 -9.94 31.78
N GLY A 297 6.46 -8.85 32.56
CA GLY A 297 6.18 -8.89 34.02
C GLY A 297 7.26 -9.56 34.89
N ALA A 298 8.43 -9.91 34.34
CA ALA A 298 9.48 -10.67 35.04
C ALA A 298 10.33 -9.81 35.99
N ARG A 299 10.19 -8.49 35.98
CA ARG A 299 10.97 -7.53 36.80
C ARG A 299 10.02 -6.55 37.49
N PRO A 300 10.40 -6.03 38.67
CA PRO A 300 9.61 -4.98 39.33
C PRO A 300 9.60 -3.70 38.46
N PRO A 301 8.53 -2.89 38.54
CA PRO A 301 8.45 -1.61 37.81
C PRO A 301 9.67 -0.73 38.05
N ALA A 302 10.07 0.03 37.05
CA ALA A 302 11.19 0.95 37.17
C ALA A 302 10.73 2.41 36.95
N ASP A 303 11.34 3.29 37.73
CA ASP A 303 11.09 4.72 37.67
C ASP A 303 11.98 5.39 36.62
N VAL A 304 11.36 6.16 35.73
CA VAL A 304 12.04 6.90 34.67
C VAL A 304 11.67 8.39 34.72
N GLU A 305 12.53 9.22 34.15
CA GLU A 305 12.21 10.63 34.00
C GLU A 305 11.06 10.83 32.99
N ARG A 306 10.19 11.81 33.25
CA ARG A 306 9.11 12.18 32.30
C ARG A 306 9.64 12.82 31.03
N SER A 307 10.86 13.34 31.06
CA SER A 307 11.52 13.94 29.91
C SER A 307 11.88 12.88 28.88
N ILE A 308 11.36 13.02 27.67
CA ILE A 308 11.68 12.15 26.53
C ILE A 308 12.95 12.69 25.88
N ILE A 309 13.94 11.83 25.67
CA ILE A 309 15.19 12.16 24.96
C ILE A 309 14.92 12.22 23.46
N LEU A 310 14.34 11.15 22.94
CA LEU A 310 13.92 11.01 21.53
C LEU A 310 12.82 9.96 21.41
N THR A 311 12.13 9.99 20.27
CA THR A 311 11.07 9.04 19.93
C THR A 311 11.48 8.15 18.75
N GLY A 312 10.68 7.13 18.45
CA GLY A 312 10.91 6.25 17.31
C GLY A 312 10.94 6.95 15.95
N ASP A 313 10.41 8.17 15.84
CA ASP A 313 10.38 8.94 14.59
C ASP A 313 11.77 9.33 14.08
N GLN A 314 12.77 9.41 14.96
CA GLN A 314 14.16 9.68 14.61
C GLN A 314 14.94 8.42 14.21
N VAL A 315 14.29 7.24 14.21
CA VAL A 315 14.91 5.99 13.76
C VAL A 315 14.86 5.90 12.25
N THR A 316 16.01 5.81 11.60
CA THR A 316 16.11 5.67 10.14
C THR A 316 16.29 4.23 9.68
N ASP A 317 16.84 3.38 10.54
CA ASP A 317 17.04 1.95 10.27
C ASP A 317 17.06 1.16 11.57
N ALA A 318 16.55 -0.06 11.52
CA ALA A 318 16.56 -0.99 12.64
C ALA A 318 16.72 -2.42 12.12
N GLN A 319 17.67 -3.18 12.68
CA GLN A 319 17.98 -4.53 12.25
C GLN A 319 18.09 -5.46 13.45
N SER A 320 17.35 -6.57 13.40
CA SER A 320 17.52 -7.64 14.39
C SER A 320 18.84 -8.36 14.18
N ASN A 321 19.51 -8.70 15.28
CA ASN A 321 20.79 -9.41 15.27
C ASN A 321 20.96 -10.17 16.59
N PHE A 322 22.06 -10.88 16.73
CA PHE A 322 22.47 -11.54 17.98
C PHE A 322 23.73 -10.88 18.55
N ASP A 323 23.81 -10.81 19.86
CA ASP A 323 25.03 -10.41 20.55
C ASP A 323 26.09 -11.54 20.53
N GLU A 324 27.28 -11.28 21.08
CA GLU A 324 28.38 -12.25 21.17
C GLU A 324 28.01 -13.49 22.00
N ASN A 325 26.95 -13.45 22.81
CA ASN A 325 26.45 -14.53 23.63
C ASN A 325 25.23 -15.25 23.02
N GLY A 326 24.89 -14.93 21.75
CA GLY A 326 23.72 -15.49 21.07
C GLY A 326 22.38 -14.95 21.56
N ARG A 327 22.32 -13.80 22.26
CA ARG A 327 21.08 -13.19 22.70
C ARG A 327 20.55 -12.23 21.64
N PRO A 328 19.22 -12.18 21.45
CA PRO A 328 18.63 -11.27 20.47
C PRO A 328 18.85 -9.82 20.85
N GLN A 329 19.19 -9.00 19.85
CA GLN A 329 19.34 -7.56 19.95
C GLN A 329 18.81 -6.85 18.69
N VAL A 330 18.53 -5.55 18.81
CA VAL A 330 18.19 -4.70 17.66
C VAL A 330 19.22 -3.59 17.53
N ASN A 331 19.87 -3.53 16.38
CA ASN A 331 20.77 -2.45 16.02
C ASN A 331 19.95 -1.27 15.48
N ILE A 332 20.13 -0.10 16.05
CA ILE A 332 19.38 1.13 15.72
C ILE A 332 20.31 2.13 15.05
N ARG A 333 19.80 2.77 14.01
CA ARG A 333 20.39 3.95 13.39
C ARG A 333 19.42 5.11 13.47
N LEU A 334 19.89 6.24 14.00
CA LEU A 334 19.12 7.49 14.08
C LEU A 334 19.46 8.41 12.91
N ASP A 335 18.59 9.38 12.67
CA ASP A 335 18.88 10.54 11.83
C ASP A 335 19.88 11.50 12.51
N GLY A 336 20.26 12.57 11.82
CA GLY A 336 21.23 13.54 12.35
C GLY A 336 20.77 14.22 13.63
N ASN A 337 19.48 14.59 13.70
CA ASN A 337 18.90 15.25 14.87
C ASN A 337 18.80 14.30 16.07
N GLY A 338 18.32 13.08 15.85
CA GLY A 338 18.25 12.03 16.87
C GLY A 338 19.64 11.69 17.44
N GLY A 339 20.66 11.60 16.56
CA GLY A 339 22.05 11.40 16.96
C GLY A 339 22.59 12.52 17.87
N GLU A 340 22.27 13.78 17.56
CA GLU A 340 22.64 14.92 18.41
C GLU A 340 21.94 14.90 19.77
N LEU A 341 20.61 14.62 19.78
CA LEU A 341 19.83 14.49 21.01
C LEU A 341 20.38 13.39 21.89
N MET A 342 20.64 12.21 21.31
CA MET A 342 21.21 11.06 22.02
C MET A 342 22.60 11.37 22.57
N THR A 343 23.46 11.99 21.77
CA THR A 343 24.81 12.40 22.20
C THR A 343 24.74 13.39 23.38
N ARG A 344 23.87 14.38 23.29
CA ARG A 344 23.69 15.40 24.35
C ARG A 344 23.19 14.78 25.64
N ALA A 345 22.18 13.87 25.54
CA ALA A 345 21.60 13.21 26.71
C ALA A 345 22.58 12.24 27.37
N THR A 346 23.36 11.48 26.59
CA THR A 346 24.26 10.45 27.15
C THR A 346 25.60 10.96 27.63
N ARG A 347 26.12 12.06 27.05
CA ARG A 347 27.42 12.66 27.43
C ARG A 347 27.53 12.98 28.92
N ASN A 348 26.47 13.51 29.51
CA ASN A 348 26.43 13.94 30.90
C ASN A 348 25.80 12.88 31.84
N ASN A 349 25.44 11.74 31.32
CA ASN A 349 24.70 10.70 32.05
C ASN A 349 25.34 9.31 31.92
N ILE A 350 26.67 9.27 31.74
CA ILE A 350 27.44 8.01 31.76
C ILE A 350 27.29 7.36 33.13
N GLY A 351 27.02 6.06 33.19
CA GLY A 351 26.74 5.31 34.40
C GLY A 351 25.27 5.29 34.85
N ARG A 352 24.42 6.15 34.28
CA ARG A 352 22.98 6.12 34.53
C ARG A 352 22.27 5.07 33.63
N GLY A 353 21.10 4.62 34.07
CA GLY A 353 20.22 3.80 33.25
C GLY A 353 19.52 4.61 32.16
N MET A 354 19.37 4.03 31.00
CA MET A 354 18.49 4.52 29.92
C MET A 354 17.44 3.45 29.66
N ALA A 355 16.19 3.86 29.75
CA ALA A 355 15.04 3.01 29.47
C ALA A 355 14.60 3.21 28.02
N VAL A 356 14.29 2.11 27.36
CA VAL A 356 13.56 2.08 26.10
C VAL A 356 12.13 1.64 26.42
N ILE A 357 11.19 2.56 26.25
CA ILE A 357 9.78 2.34 26.55
C ILE A 357 9.07 2.05 25.24
N PHE A 358 8.40 0.92 25.18
CA PHE A 358 7.55 0.52 24.08
C PHE A 358 6.13 0.99 24.37
N ILE A 359 5.58 1.71 23.40
CA ILE A 359 4.22 2.23 23.47
C ILE A 359 3.40 1.46 22.45
N GLU A 360 2.44 0.69 22.95
CA GLU A 360 1.49 -0.04 22.12
C GLU A 360 0.10 0.52 22.34
N GLN A 361 -0.63 0.78 21.27
CA GLN A 361 -2.03 1.12 21.36
C GLN A 361 -2.84 -0.11 21.04
N ARG A 362 -3.58 -0.59 22.04
CA ARG A 362 -4.45 -1.75 21.93
C ARG A 362 -5.87 -1.31 21.69
N GLN A 363 -6.48 -1.81 20.63
CA GLN A 363 -7.90 -1.61 20.38
C GLN A 363 -8.72 -2.41 21.40
N ILE A 364 -9.61 -1.71 22.10
CA ILE A 364 -10.62 -2.29 23.00
C ILE A 364 -12.01 -1.88 22.52
N THR A 365 -13.02 -2.64 22.87
CA THR A 365 -14.41 -2.25 22.69
C THR A 365 -14.90 -1.59 23.98
N ARG A 366 -15.38 -0.36 23.87
CA ARG A 366 -15.94 0.38 25.00
C ARG A 366 -17.44 0.59 24.78
N GLN A 367 -18.23 0.27 25.79
CA GLN A 367 -19.66 0.60 25.78
C GLN A 367 -19.86 2.06 26.14
N VAL A 368 -20.52 2.79 25.25
CA VAL A 368 -20.83 4.22 25.42
C VAL A 368 -22.32 4.43 25.19
N MET A 369 -22.95 5.19 26.07
CA MET A 369 -24.34 5.61 25.89
C MET A 369 -24.40 6.68 24.79
N GLN A 370 -25.01 6.37 23.67
CA GLN A 370 -25.17 7.27 22.54
C GLN A 370 -26.66 7.47 22.25
N ASP A 371 -27.03 8.71 21.94
CA ASP A 371 -28.38 9.02 21.48
C ASP A 371 -28.54 8.53 20.03
N VAL A 372 -29.33 7.48 19.85
CA VAL A 372 -29.69 6.93 18.55
C VAL A 372 -31.19 7.12 18.39
N ASP A 373 -31.59 7.94 17.45
CA ASP A 373 -33.00 8.27 17.15
C ASP A 373 -33.80 8.79 18.35
N GLY A 374 -33.19 9.59 19.25
CA GLY A 374 -33.82 10.14 20.44
C GLY A 374 -33.91 9.19 21.63
N GLN A 375 -33.27 8.05 21.59
CA GLN A 375 -33.14 7.09 22.68
C GLN A 375 -31.68 6.86 23.04
N MET A 376 -31.34 6.93 24.34
CA MET A 376 -30.01 6.59 24.83
C MET A 376 -29.85 5.08 24.75
N GLN A 377 -29.05 4.62 23.81
CA GLN A 377 -28.69 3.22 23.64
C GLN A 377 -27.22 2.99 23.97
N GLU A 378 -26.93 1.84 24.55
CA GLU A 378 -25.57 1.40 24.80
C GLU A 378 -24.99 0.87 23.48
N VAL A 379 -24.03 1.62 22.90
CA VAL A 379 -23.38 1.27 21.64
C VAL A 379 -21.95 0.89 21.93
N GLU A 380 -21.50 -0.20 21.32
CA GLU A 380 -20.11 -0.60 21.37
C GLU A 380 -19.28 0.24 20.40
N VAL A 381 -18.36 1.06 20.93
CA VAL A 381 -17.47 1.90 20.15
C VAL A 381 -16.04 1.41 20.31
N PRO A 382 -15.29 1.22 19.21
CA PRO A 382 -13.87 0.91 19.32
C PRO A 382 -13.12 2.08 19.96
N ALA A 383 -12.25 1.77 20.91
CA ALA A 383 -11.39 2.74 21.58
C ALA A 383 -9.96 2.19 21.66
N PHE A 384 -8.98 3.09 21.75
CA PHE A 384 -7.59 2.69 21.97
C PHE A 384 -7.18 2.97 23.40
N VAL A 385 -6.52 1.98 24.01
CA VAL A 385 -5.81 2.12 25.28
C VAL A 385 -4.32 2.07 24.97
N GLU A 386 -3.60 3.05 25.48
CA GLU A 386 -2.15 3.14 25.38
C GLU A 386 -1.52 2.33 26.52
N GLU A 387 -0.80 1.28 26.17
CA GLU A 387 -0.01 0.46 27.09
C GLU A 387 1.46 0.81 26.92
N LYS A 388 2.10 1.26 27.99
CA LYS A 388 3.53 1.59 28.03
C LYS A 388 4.27 0.57 28.86
N ALA A 389 5.29 -0.05 28.30
CA ALA A 389 6.12 -1.02 29.00
C ALA A 389 7.60 -0.81 28.67
N ILE A 390 8.46 -1.03 29.66
CA ILE A 390 9.91 -1.01 29.45
C ILE A 390 10.32 -2.32 28.77
N ILE A 391 10.96 -2.22 27.60
CA ILE A 391 11.56 -3.37 26.91
C ILE A 391 13.04 -3.52 27.25
N SER A 392 13.73 -2.42 27.51
CA SER A 392 15.14 -2.45 27.88
C SER A 392 15.45 -1.33 28.87
N LEU A 393 16.21 -1.65 29.90
CA LEU A 393 16.81 -0.71 30.84
C LEU A 393 18.30 -1.05 30.93
N ALA A 394 19.11 -0.31 30.20
CA ALA A 394 20.55 -0.55 30.10
C ALA A 394 21.35 0.63 30.64
N THR A 395 22.51 0.35 31.25
CA THR A 395 23.43 1.39 31.72
C THR A 395 24.18 2.01 30.56
N ILE A 396 24.21 3.32 30.48
CA ILE A 396 25.01 4.11 29.51
C ILE A 396 26.48 3.92 29.81
N GLN A 397 27.17 3.14 28.98
CA GLN A 397 28.60 2.86 29.18
C GLN A 397 29.52 3.96 28.57
N SER A 398 29.06 4.58 27.51
CA SER A 398 29.77 5.64 26.79
C SER A 398 28.78 6.59 26.14
N THR A 399 29.26 7.73 25.66
CA THR A 399 28.45 8.65 24.85
C THR A 399 27.95 7.92 23.60
N LEU A 400 26.63 7.87 23.42
CA LEU A 400 26.01 7.26 22.26
C LEU A 400 25.86 8.30 21.14
N GLY A 401 26.07 7.87 19.91
CA GLY A 401 25.89 8.70 18.72
C GLY A 401 24.62 8.32 17.97
N ASN A 402 24.72 8.34 16.64
CA ASN A 402 23.62 7.97 15.74
C ASN A 402 23.44 6.46 15.56
N GLN A 403 24.25 5.62 16.20
CA GLN A 403 24.15 4.17 16.15
C GLN A 403 24.30 3.59 17.55
N PHE A 404 23.39 2.71 17.92
CA PHE A 404 23.43 1.96 19.17
C PHE A 404 22.61 0.68 19.05
N ARG A 405 22.57 -0.13 20.09
CA ARG A 405 21.84 -1.39 20.14
C ARG A 405 20.92 -1.47 21.35
N ILE A 406 19.75 -2.05 21.13
CA ILE A 406 18.80 -2.43 22.17
C ILE A 406 19.04 -3.90 22.49
N THR A 407 19.28 -4.22 23.75
CA THR A 407 19.51 -5.57 24.27
C THR A 407 18.47 -5.89 25.34
N GLY A 408 18.39 -7.17 25.74
CA GLY A 408 17.45 -7.61 26.78
C GLY A 408 16.07 -7.97 26.23
N LEU A 409 16.01 -8.35 24.95
CA LEU A 409 14.82 -8.89 24.28
C LEU A 409 14.68 -10.39 24.60
N ASP A 410 13.44 -10.86 24.75
CA ASP A 410 13.16 -12.21 25.24
C ASP A 410 13.29 -13.28 24.15
N SER A 411 13.07 -12.91 22.86
CA SER A 411 13.14 -13.85 21.75
C SER A 411 13.61 -13.22 20.43
N PRO A 412 14.15 -14.01 19.50
CA PRO A 412 14.47 -13.56 18.15
C PRO A 412 13.26 -13.01 17.39
N GLY A 413 12.08 -13.59 17.61
CA GLY A 413 10.83 -13.12 17.03
C GLY A 413 10.47 -11.70 17.51
N GLU A 414 10.65 -11.42 18.81
CA GLU A 414 10.44 -10.08 19.36
C GLU A 414 11.43 -9.05 18.76
N ALA A 415 12.70 -9.43 18.63
CA ALA A 415 13.72 -8.57 18.02
C ALA A 415 13.39 -8.26 16.55
N SER A 416 12.94 -9.27 15.79
CA SER A 416 12.56 -9.09 14.39
C SER A 416 11.31 -8.23 14.25
N GLU A 417 10.30 -8.44 15.07
CA GLU A 417 9.09 -7.63 15.07
C GLU A 417 9.39 -6.17 15.46
N LEU A 418 10.18 -5.95 16.50
CA LEU A 418 10.59 -4.62 16.93
C LEU A 418 11.39 -3.90 15.83
N ALA A 419 12.34 -4.59 15.20
CA ALA A 419 13.12 -4.04 14.10
C ALA A 419 12.22 -3.66 12.90
N LEU A 420 11.26 -4.51 12.55
CA LEU A 420 10.30 -4.25 11.48
C LEU A 420 9.44 -3.01 11.78
N LEU A 421 8.87 -2.94 12.97
CA LEU A 421 8.02 -1.81 13.37
C LEU A 421 8.79 -0.48 13.40
N LEU A 422 10.02 -0.50 13.88
CA LEU A 422 10.88 0.68 13.91
C LEU A 422 11.29 1.16 12.50
N ARG A 423 11.68 0.22 11.65
CA ARG A 423 12.07 0.52 10.25
C ARG A 423 10.90 1.02 9.42
N ALA A 424 9.73 0.43 9.60
CA ALA A 424 8.50 0.86 8.92
C ALA A 424 7.97 2.21 9.41
N GLY A 425 8.39 2.66 10.61
CA GLY A 425 7.97 3.90 11.23
C GLY A 425 6.70 3.81 12.07
N GLY A 426 6.51 4.82 12.93
CA GLY A 426 5.30 4.98 13.73
C GLY A 426 4.10 5.43 12.90
N LEU A 427 2.89 5.09 13.36
CA LEU A 427 1.67 5.67 12.83
C LEU A 427 1.49 7.07 13.44
N ALA A 428 1.14 8.06 12.61
CA ALA A 428 0.83 9.41 13.09
C ALA A 428 -0.45 9.44 13.93
N ALA A 429 -1.38 8.52 13.66
CA ALA A 429 -2.57 8.27 14.44
C ALA A 429 -3.00 6.80 14.36
N PRO A 430 -3.70 6.28 15.36
CA PRO A 430 -4.25 4.94 15.33
C PRO A 430 -5.19 4.73 14.14
N MET A 431 -5.35 3.47 13.74
CA MET A 431 -6.29 3.10 12.67
C MET A 431 -7.21 1.97 13.12
N TYR A 432 -8.46 2.05 12.70
CA TYR A 432 -9.46 1.01 12.91
C TYR A 432 -9.61 0.16 11.67
N PHE A 433 -9.73 -1.15 11.81
CA PHE A 433 -10.16 -2.04 10.74
C PHE A 433 -11.69 -1.94 10.62
N VAL A 434 -12.15 -1.21 9.59
CA VAL A 434 -13.59 -1.00 9.32
C VAL A 434 -14.16 -2.17 8.55
N GLU A 435 -13.37 -2.71 7.62
CA GLU A 435 -13.78 -3.82 6.78
C GLU A 435 -12.59 -4.77 6.57
N GLU A 436 -12.90 -6.06 6.59
CA GLU A 436 -11.98 -7.14 6.31
C GLU A 436 -12.68 -8.14 5.39
N ARG A 437 -12.07 -8.41 4.24
CA ARG A 437 -12.53 -9.44 3.30
C ARG A 437 -11.38 -10.33 2.93
N THR A 438 -11.60 -11.62 3.01
CA THR A 438 -10.65 -12.64 2.52
C THR A 438 -11.21 -13.31 1.29
N ILE A 439 -10.42 -13.35 0.23
CA ILE A 439 -10.74 -14.03 -1.02
C ILE A 439 -9.82 -15.25 -1.12
N GLY A 440 -10.42 -16.42 -1.09
CA GLY A 440 -9.66 -17.67 -1.21
C GLY A 440 -9.03 -17.83 -2.60
N PRO A 441 -7.85 -18.46 -2.71
CA PRO A 441 -7.13 -18.65 -3.97
C PRO A 441 -7.94 -19.47 -4.99
N SER A 442 -8.77 -20.42 -4.52
CA SER A 442 -9.65 -21.23 -5.37
C SER A 442 -10.69 -20.38 -6.09
N LEU A 443 -11.24 -19.38 -5.40
CA LEU A 443 -12.21 -18.45 -6.00
C LEU A 443 -11.55 -17.59 -7.08
N GLY A 444 -10.33 -17.13 -6.86
CA GLY A 444 -9.55 -16.39 -7.85
C GLY A 444 -9.28 -17.22 -9.11
N ALA A 445 -8.85 -18.47 -8.95
CA ALA A 445 -8.63 -19.38 -10.07
C ALA A 445 -9.93 -19.67 -10.86
N GLU A 446 -11.06 -19.85 -10.18
CA GLU A 446 -12.36 -20.02 -10.81
C GLU A 446 -12.79 -18.76 -11.60
N ASN A 447 -12.58 -17.58 -11.04
CA ASN A 447 -12.86 -16.30 -11.70
C ASN A 447 -12.01 -16.12 -12.97
N ILE A 448 -10.71 -16.48 -12.93
CA ILE A 448 -9.85 -16.47 -14.11
C ILE A 448 -10.37 -17.43 -15.17
N ALA A 449 -10.67 -18.69 -14.81
CA ALA A 449 -11.16 -19.68 -15.75
C ALA A 449 -12.47 -19.23 -16.43
N LYS A 450 -13.43 -18.73 -15.67
CA LYS A 450 -14.68 -18.18 -16.19
C LYS A 450 -14.45 -16.94 -17.08
N GLY A 451 -13.57 -16.03 -16.66
CA GLY A 451 -13.24 -14.81 -17.40
C GLY A 451 -12.56 -15.11 -18.74
N VAL A 452 -11.58 -16.03 -18.75
CA VAL A 452 -10.91 -16.48 -19.98
C VAL A 452 -11.91 -17.15 -20.93
N THR A 453 -12.76 -18.04 -20.41
CA THR A 453 -13.80 -18.71 -21.21
C THR A 453 -14.78 -17.69 -21.81
N ALA A 454 -15.26 -16.73 -21.01
CA ALA A 454 -16.15 -15.67 -21.49
C ALA A 454 -15.50 -14.82 -22.59
N THR A 455 -14.21 -14.48 -22.43
CA THR A 455 -13.46 -13.71 -23.43
C THR A 455 -13.27 -14.51 -24.71
N GLN A 456 -12.94 -15.81 -24.62
CA GLN A 456 -12.78 -16.68 -25.80
C GLN A 456 -14.11 -16.85 -26.55
N VAL A 457 -15.20 -17.13 -25.85
CA VAL A 457 -16.53 -17.27 -26.45
C VAL A 457 -16.98 -15.95 -27.09
N GLY A 458 -16.85 -14.81 -26.37
CA GLY A 458 -17.17 -13.49 -26.90
C GLY A 458 -16.36 -13.15 -28.16
N PHE A 459 -15.06 -13.40 -28.12
CA PHE A 459 -14.16 -13.20 -29.25
C PHE A 459 -14.56 -14.05 -30.46
N ALA A 460 -14.82 -15.37 -30.27
CA ALA A 460 -15.24 -16.27 -31.33
C ALA A 460 -16.59 -15.85 -31.96
N LEU A 461 -17.56 -15.44 -31.13
CA LEU A 461 -18.88 -14.98 -31.63
C LEU A 461 -18.73 -13.72 -32.49
N VAL A 462 -17.89 -12.76 -32.05
CA VAL A 462 -17.63 -11.54 -32.81
C VAL A 462 -16.93 -11.85 -34.12
N LEU A 463 -15.94 -12.74 -34.15
CA LEU A 463 -15.27 -13.16 -35.38
C LEU A 463 -16.25 -13.80 -36.38
N ILE A 464 -17.08 -14.74 -35.92
CA ILE A 464 -18.10 -15.41 -36.74
C ILE A 464 -19.06 -14.38 -37.30
N PHE A 465 -19.57 -13.47 -36.46
CA PHE A 465 -20.48 -12.40 -36.90
C PHE A 465 -19.87 -11.55 -38.01
N MET A 466 -18.60 -11.09 -37.81
CA MET A 466 -17.93 -10.24 -38.78
C MET A 466 -17.68 -10.94 -40.12
N VAL A 467 -17.29 -12.22 -40.10
CA VAL A 467 -17.09 -12.99 -41.33
C VAL A 467 -18.41 -13.24 -42.05
N LEU A 468 -19.49 -13.54 -41.35
CA LEU A 468 -20.80 -13.78 -41.95
C LEU A 468 -21.40 -12.52 -42.58
N VAL A 469 -21.26 -11.33 -41.92
CA VAL A 469 -21.88 -10.07 -42.36
C VAL A 469 -21.01 -9.34 -43.39
N TYR A 470 -19.69 -9.31 -43.18
CA TYR A 470 -18.74 -8.52 -43.99
C TYR A 470 -17.76 -9.37 -44.80
N LYS A 471 -17.93 -10.69 -44.81
CA LYS A 471 -17.19 -11.64 -45.66
C LYS A 471 -15.67 -11.42 -45.60
N GLY A 472 -15.06 -11.07 -46.74
CA GLY A 472 -13.59 -10.84 -46.82
C GLY A 472 -13.12 -9.68 -45.96
N PHE A 473 -13.87 -8.58 -45.87
CA PHE A 473 -13.53 -7.48 -44.94
C PHE A 473 -13.72 -7.86 -43.48
N GLY A 474 -14.64 -8.80 -43.20
CA GLY A 474 -14.78 -9.38 -41.87
C GLY A 474 -13.55 -10.16 -41.40
N VAL A 475 -12.81 -10.80 -42.31
CA VAL A 475 -11.52 -11.44 -42.00
C VAL A 475 -10.46 -10.40 -41.61
N PHE A 476 -10.37 -9.26 -42.33
CA PHE A 476 -9.46 -8.18 -41.96
C PHE A 476 -9.80 -7.58 -40.61
N ALA A 477 -11.09 -7.37 -40.32
CA ALA A 477 -11.52 -6.92 -39.00
C ALA A 477 -11.16 -7.93 -37.90
N GLY A 478 -11.31 -9.24 -38.16
CA GLY A 478 -10.94 -10.30 -37.24
C GLY A 478 -9.45 -10.31 -36.90
N ILE A 479 -8.58 -10.13 -37.91
CA ILE A 479 -7.15 -10.03 -37.69
C ILE A 479 -6.82 -8.76 -36.91
N ALA A 480 -7.43 -7.61 -37.24
CA ALA A 480 -7.25 -6.36 -36.51
C ALA A 480 -7.70 -6.47 -35.04
N LEU A 481 -8.81 -7.18 -34.80
CA LEU A 481 -9.31 -7.46 -33.44
C LEU A 481 -8.33 -8.32 -32.63
N THR A 482 -7.70 -9.32 -33.28
CA THR A 482 -6.63 -10.12 -32.65
C THR A 482 -5.45 -9.24 -32.24
N PHE A 483 -5.00 -8.35 -33.14
CA PHE A 483 -3.94 -7.40 -32.80
C PHE A 483 -4.36 -6.39 -31.75
N ASN A 484 -5.61 -5.94 -31.74
CA ASN A 484 -6.14 -5.10 -30.69
C ASN A 484 -6.01 -5.75 -29.31
N LEU A 485 -6.39 -7.01 -29.19
CA LEU A 485 -6.28 -7.75 -27.93
C LEU A 485 -4.81 -7.90 -27.50
N ILE A 486 -3.91 -8.24 -28.44
CA ILE A 486 -2.47 -8.33 -28.16
C ILE A 486 -1.91 -6.98 -27.70
N LEU A 487 -2.25 -5.88 -28.38
CA LEU A 487 -1.81 -4.54 -28.01
C LEU A 487 -2.36 -4.10 -26.65
N LEU A 488 -3.60 -4.43 -26.35
CA LEU A 488 -4.20 -4.17 -25.03
C LEU A 488 -3.43 -4.88 -23.92
N LEU A 489 -3.16 -6.18 -24.07
CA LEU A 489 -2.39 -6.96 -23.10
C LEU A 489 -0.95 -6.42 -22.98
N ALA A 490 -0.33 -6.05 -24.11
CA ALA A 490 1.00 -5.47 -24.11
C ALA A 490 1.07 -4.14 -23.36
N LEU A 491 0.10 -3.25 -23.57
CA LEU A 491 0.04 -1.97 -22.87
C LEU A 491 -0.25 -2.15 -21.37
N MET A 492 -1.12 -3.10 -21.01
CA MET A 492 -1.37 -3.42 -19.60
C MET A 492 -0.09 -3.92 -18.92
N SER A 493 0.66 -4.82 -19.59
CA SER A 493 1.94 -5.32 -19.09
C SER A 493 2.98 -4.21 -18.99
N LEU A 494 3.14 -3.39 -20.02
CA LEU A 494 4.11 -2.29 -20.07
C LEU A 494 3.87 -1.24 -18.98
N LEU A 495 2.60 -0.94 -18.68
CA LEU A 495 2.20 0.02 -17.64
C LEU A 495 2.13 -0.60 -16.24
N GLY A 496 2.34 -1.91 -16.11
CA GLY A 496 2.17 -2.64 -14.85
C GLY A 496 0.73 -2.52 -14.31
N ALA A 497 -0.25 -2.48 -15.23
CA ALA A 497 -1.65 -2.31 -14.85
C ALA A 497 -2.20 -3.59 -14.20
N THR A 498 -3.05 -3.40 -13.18
CA THR A 498 -3.66 -4.51 -12.45
C THR A 498 -4.94 -4.99 -13.13
N LEU A 499 -4.97 -6.25 -13.55
CA LEU A 499 -6.16 -6.91 -14.07
C LEU A 499 -7.05 -7.35 -12.90
N THR A 500 -8.30 -6.85 -12.88
CA THR A 500 -9.33 -7.21 -11.90
C THR A 500 -10.46 -7.97 -12.59
N LEU A 501 -11.38 -8.57 -11.84
CA LEU A 501 -12.57 -9.23 -12.43
C LEU A 501 -13.40 -8.24 -13.27
N PRO A 502 -13.75 -7.02 -12.81
CA PRO A 502 -14.32 -5.98 -13.67
C PRO A 502 -13.43 -5.60 -14.85
N GLY A 503 -12.09 -5.66 -14.70
CA GLY A 503 -11.13 -5.43 -15.79
C GLY A 503 -11.28 -6.47 -16.92
N ILE A 504 -11.49 -7.74 -16.58
CA ILE A 504 -11.81 -8.78 -17.59
C ILE A 504 -13.12 -8.44 -18.32
N ALA A 505 -14.16 -8.03 -17.58
CA ALA A 505 -15.40 -7.56 -18.19
C ALA A 505 -15.16 -6.35 -19.13
N GLY A 506 -14.24 -5.46 -18.76
CA GLY A 506 -13.76 -4.35 -19.61
C GLY A 506 -13.10 -4.84 -20.91
N ILE A 507 -12.28 -5.90 -20.85
CA ILE A 507 -11.70 -6.52 -22.05
C ILE A 507 -12.80 -7.04 -22.98
N VAL A 508 -13.78 -7.78 -22.44
CA VAL A 508 -14.90 -8.31 -23.24
C VAL A 508 -15.72 -7.18 -23.86
N LEU A 509 -15.98 -6.11 -23.10
CA LEU A 509 -16.69 -4.93 -23.60
C LEU A 509 -15.90 -4.24 -24.72
N THR A 510 -14.60 -4.07 -24.56
CA THR A 510 -13.75 -3.41 -25.56
C THR A 510 -13.61 -4.24 -26.83
N LEU A 511 -13.69 -5.57 -26.78
CA LEU A 511 -13.78 -6.43 -27.97
C LEU A 511 -15.03 -6.12 -28.78
N GLY A 512 -16.18 -5.90 -28.14
CA GLY A 512 -17.42 -5.47 -28.82
C GLY A 512 -17.27 -4.08 -29.45
N MET A 513 -16.74 -3.12 -28.72
CA MET A 513 -16.53 -1.74 -29.21
C MET A 513 -15.45 -1.65 -30.32
N ALA A 514 -14.44 -2.52 -30.28
CA ALA A 514 -13.40 -2.54 -31.32
C ALA A 514 -13.94 -2.92 -32.70
N VAL A 515 -15.00 -3.69 -32.72
CA VAL A 515 -15.69 -4.08 -33.97
C VAL A 515 -16.55 -2.95 -34.51
N ASP A 516 -17.14 -2.14 -33.64
CA ASP A 516 -18.05 -1.05 -34.03
C ASP A 516 -17.38 -0.05 -35.01
N ALA A 517 -16.14 0.32 -34.75
CA ALA A 517 -15.36 1.16 -35.66
C ALA A 517 -15.21 0.54 -37.08
N ASN A 518 -14.95 -0.78 -37.14
CA ASN A 518 -14.86 -1.50 -38.41
C ASN A 518 -16.23 -1.60 -39.11
N VAL A 519 -17.30 -1.82 -38.33
CA VAL A 519 -18.69 -1.83 -38.84
C VAL A 519 -19.05 -0.49 -39.46
N LEU A 520 -18.74 0.63 -38.82
CA LEU A 520 -18.96 1.98 -39.35
C LEU A 520 -18.21 2.21 -40.68
N ILE A 521 -16.92 1.84 -40.74
CA ILE A 521 -16.09 1.96 -41.95
C ILE A 521 -16.69 1.12 -43.08
N PHE A 522 -17.03 -0.16 -42.83
CA PHE A 522 -17.52 -1.07 -43.85
C PHE A 522 -18.95 -0.73 -44.31
N SER A 523 -19.80 -0.28 -43.39
CA SER A 523 -21.14 0.20 -43.74
C SER A 523 -21.04 1.43 -44.62
N ARG A 524 -20.13 2.37 -44.34
CA ARG A 524 -19.89 3.53 -45.16
C ARG A 524 -19.35 3.16 -46.55
N MET A 525 -18.42 2.20 -46.62
CA MET A 525 -17.97 1.65 -47.89
C MET A 525 -19.12 1.07 -48.72
N LYS A 526 -20.05 0.33 -48.10
CA LYS A 526 -21.27 -0.22 -48.78
C LYS A 526 -22.14 0.90 -49.34
N GLU A 527 -22.37 1.96 -48.57
CA GLU A 527 -23.14 3.13 -49.02
C GLU A 527 -22.51 3.81 -50.25
N GLU A 528 -21.19 4.03 -50.21
CA GLU A 528 -20.46 4.70 -51.30
C GLU A 528 -20.45 3.82 -52.59
N VAL A 529 -20.34 2.49 -52.43
CA VAL A 529 -20.49 1.55 -53.57
C VAL A 529 -21.90 1.60 -54.12
N ALA A 530 -22.94 1.60 -53.26
CA ALA A 530 -24.34 1.69 -53.67
C ALA A 530 -24.64 3.05 -54.37
N ALA A 531 -23.94 4.10 -54.01
CA ALA A 531 -23.99 5.42 -54.68
C ALA A 531 -23.25 5.46 -56.05
N GLY A 532 -22.68 4.33 -56.49
CA GLY A 532 -22.03 4.22 -57.81
C GLY A 532 -20.53 4.55 -57.84
N MET A 533 -19.88 4.71 -56.69
CA MET A 533 -18.43 4.93 -56.65
C MET A 533 -17.64 3.67 -57.02
N SER A 534 -16.47 3.84 -57.56
CA SER A 534 -15.53 2.76 -57.81
C SER A 534 -15.04 2.15 -56.48
N ALA A 535 -14.72 0.85 -56.45
CA ALA A 535 -14.31 0.10 -55.28
C ALA A 535 -13.17 0.80 -54.52
N GLN A 536 -12.16 1.29 -55.21
CA GLN A 536 -11.01 1.96 -54.58
C GLN A 536 -11.37 3.32 -53.95
N ARG A 537 -12.23 4.12 -54.62
CA ARG A 537 -12.75 5.38 -54.06
C ARG A 537 -13.64 5.13 -52.87
N ALA A 538 -14.52 4.13 -52.93
CA ALA A 538 -15.40 3.76 -51.84
C ALA A 538 -14.63 3.32 -50.58
N ILE A 539 -13.49 2.62 -50.74
CA ILE A 539 -12.59 2.29 -49.62
C ILE A 539 -12.04 3.59 -49.02
N HIS A 540 -11.49 4.49 -49.82
CA HIS A 540 -10.90 5.74 -49.32
C HIS A 540 -11.93 6.61 -48.59
N GLU A 541 -13.05 6.88 -49.22
CA GLU A 541 -14.14 7.67 -48.65
C GLU A 541 -14.74 7.01 -47.40
N GLY A 542 -14.85 5.66 -47.38
CA GLY A 542 -15.35 4.92 -46.25
C GLY A 542 -14.52 5.14 -44.96
N TYR A 543 -13.19 5.12 -45.10
CA TYR A 543 -12.30 5.44 -43.98
C TYR A 543 -12.38 6.91 -43.58
N ASP A 544 -12.34 7.83 -44.54
CA ASP A 544 -12.27 9.26 -44.26
C ASP A 544 -13.58 9.81 -43.66
N LYS A 545 -14.74 9.36 -44.14
CA LYS A 545 -16.04 9.78 -43.61
C LYS A 545 -16.40 9.11 -42.27
N ALA A 546 -15.95 7.88 -42.05
CA ALA A 546 -16.17 7.20 -40.77
C ALA A 546 -15.25 7.74 -39.66
N PHE A 547 -14.10 8.34 -40.01
CA PHE A 547 -13.07 8.77 -39.06
C PHE A 547 -13.61 9.72 -38.00
N SER A 548 -14.35 10.75 -38.37
CA SER A 548 -14.93 11.71 -37.41
C SER A 548 -15.86 11.04 -36.43
N ALA A 549 -16.79 10.20 -36.91
CA ALA A 549 -17.75 9.51 -36.06
C ALA A 549 -17.07 8.52 -35.09
N ILE A 550 -15.99 7.84 -35.52
CA ILE A 550 -15.22 6.92 -34.69
C ILE A 550 -14.50 7.71 -33.60
N ILE A 551 -13.86 8.83 -33.91
CA ILE A 551 -13.17 9.65 -32.91
C ILE A 551 -14.15 10.23 -31.90
N ASP A 552 -15.26 10.81 -32.37
CA ASP A 552 -16.25 11.44 -31.49
C ASP A 552 -16.85 10.42 -30.50
N GLY A 553 -17.24 9.24 -30.97
CA GLY A 553 -17.76 8.15 -30.13
C GLY A 553 -16.71 7.59 -29.17
N SER A 554 -15.48 7.40 -29.65
CA SER A 554 -14.38 6.88 -28.84
C SER A 554 -13.93 7.89 -27.77
N LEU A 555 -13.91 9.19 -28.09
CA LEU A 555 -13.51 10.25 -27.17
C LEU A 555 -14.49 10.37 -25.99
N THR A 556 -15.79 10.29 -26.24
CA THR A 556 -16.80 10.33 -25.18
C THR A 556 -16.64 9.17 -24.21
N THR A 557 -16.42 7.95 -24.72
CA THR A 557 -16.20 6.77 -23.89
C THR A 557 -14.86 6.82 -23.15
N LEU A 558 -13.81 7.36 -23.78
CA LEU A 558 -12.51 7.58 -23.14
C LEU A 558 -12.61 8.55 -21.96
N LEU A 559 -13.39 9.64 -22.10
CA LEU A 559 -13.66 10.56 -20.99
C LEU A 559 -14.31 9.86 -19.80
N VAL A 560 -15.27 8.97 -20.05
CA VAL A 560 -15.87 8.15 -18.98
C VAL A 560 -14.81 7.26 -18.33
N GLY A 561 -13.94 6.62 -19.10
CA GLY A 561 -12.83 5.83 -18.58
C GLY A 561 -11.89 6.64 -17.68
N VAL A 562 -11.51 7.86 -18.12
CA VAL A 562 -10.65 8.77 -17.33
C VAL A 562 -11.33 9.21 -16.02
N ILE A 563 -12.62 9.54 -16.05
CA ILE A 563 -13.38 9.91 -14.86
C ILE A 563 -13.45 8.72 -13.88
N LEU A 564 -13.76 7.52 -14.37
CA LEU A 564 -13.79 6.30 -13.54
C LEU A 564 -12.42 5.99 -12.94
N PHE A 565 -11.33 6.23 -13.68
CA PHE A 565 -9.98 6.08 -13.16
C PHE A 565 -9.65 7.07 -12.05
N ALA A 566 -10.04 8.33 -12.21
CA ALA A 566 -9.77 9.39 -11.25
C ALA A 566 -10.58 9.24 -9.95
N MET A 567 -11.86 8.83 -10.06
CA MET A 567 -12.78 8.73 -8.93
C MET A 567 -12.92 7.31 -8.37
N GLY A 568 -12.53 6.28 -9.14
CA GLY A 568 -12.68 4.87 -8.77
C GLY A 568 -11.68 4.40 -7.72
N SER A 569 -12.03 3.31 -7.05
CA SER A 569 -11.15 2.57 -6.14
C SER A 569 -10.96 1.14 -6.66
N GLY A 570 -9.84 0.49 -6.32
CA GLY A 570 -9.53 -0.92 -6.57
C GLY A 570 -10.12 -1.50 -7.87
N PRO A 571 -11.17 -2.32 -7.79
CA PRO A 571 -11.75 -2.99 -8.96
C PRO A 571 -12.25 -2.05 -10.07
N ILE A 572 -12.81 -0.87 -9.68
CA ILE A 572 -13.31 0.13 -10.66
C ILE A 572 -12.15 0.73 -11.44
N LYS A 573 -11.00 0.98 -10.80
CA LYS A 573 -9.80 1.46 -11.52
C LYS A 573 -9.30 0.43 -12.54
N GLY A 574 -9.30 -0.85 -12.18
CA GLY A 574 -8.94 -1.92 -13.11
C GLY A 574 -9.82 -1.92 -14.37
N PHE A 575 -11.15 -1.80 -14.19
CA PHE A 575 -12.09 -1.65 -15.31
C PHE A 575 -11.80 -0.38 -16.13
N ALA A 576 -11.58 0.76 -15.48
CA ALA A 576 -11.31 2.03 -16.14
C ALA A 576 -10.03 1.99 -17.00
N VAL A 577 -8.98 1.34 -16.50
CA VAL A 577 -7.72 1.16 -17.24
C VAL A 577 -7.93 0.29 -18.47
N THR A 578 -8.55 -0.89 -18.32
CA THR A 578 -8.80 -1.79 -19.45
C THR A 578 -9.70 -1.15 -20.49
N LEU A 579 -10.74 -0.40 -20.09
CA LEU A 579 -11.61 0.35 -20.98
C LEU A 579 -10.83 1.44 -21.75
N SER A 580 -10.07 2.27 -21.05
CA SER A 580 -9.33 3.38 -21.67
C SER A 580 -8.26 2.90 -22.64
N LEU A 581 -7.46 1.92 -22.23
CA LEU A 581 -6.45 1.31 -23.09
C LEU A 581 -7.09 0.58 -24.27
N GLY A 582 -8.19 -0.14 -24.03
CA GLY A 582 -8.93 -0.85 -25.07
C GLY A 582 -9.49 0.07 -26.14
N ILE A 583 -9.99 1.26 -25.77
CA ILE A 583 -10.45 2.27 -26.73
C ILE A 583 -9.28 2.78 -27.58
N LEU A 584 -8.14 3.13 -26.96
CA LEU A 584 -6.97 3.61 -27.69
C LEU A 584 -6.44 2.57 -28.69
N THR A 585 -6.33 1.31 -28.24
CA THR A 585 -5.86 0.21 -29.10
C THR A 585 -6.87 -0.14 -30.21
N SER A 586 -8.17 -0.05 -29.91
CA SER A 586 -9.22 -0.29 -30.91
C SER A 586 -9.24 0.76 -32.01
N MET A 587 -9.09 2.04 -31.68
CA MET A 587 -8.98 3.11 -32.66
C MET A 587 -7.75 2.90 -33.57
N PHE A 588 -6.60 2.57 -32.97
CA PHE A 588 -5.40 2.29 -33.73
C PHE A 588 -5.58 1.09 -34.67
N SER A 589 -6.12 -0.04 -34.16
CA SER A 589 -6.29 -1.25 -34.96
C SER A 589 -7.34 -1.09 -36.06
N ALA A 590 -8.49 -0.46 -35.76
CA ALA A 590 -9.54 -0.25 -36.75
C ALA A 590 -9.16 0.75 -37.84
N ILE A 591 -8.47 1.82 -37.52
CA ILE A 591 -8.14 2.88 -38.49
C ILE A 591 -6.84 2.56 -39.25
N MET A 592 -5.78 2.16 -38.52
CA MET A 592 -4.46 2.01 -39.12
C MET A 592 -4.16 0.59 -39.58
N VAL A 593 -4.46 -0.44 -38.72
CA VAL A 593 -4.11 -1.84 -39.04
C VAL A 593 -5.02 -2.36 -40.17
N THR A 594 -6.35 -2.17 -40.08
CA THR A 594 -7.26 -2.61 -41.17
C THR A 594 -6.99 -1.89 -42.46
N ARG A 595 -6.75 -0.54 -42.46
CA ARG A 595 -6.41 0.22 -43.64
C ARG A 595 -5.10 -0.28 -44.28
N ALA A 596 -4.08 -0.57 -43.49
CA ALA A 596 -2.82 -1.15 -43.96
C ALA A 596 -3.03 -2.52 -44.63
N MET A 597 -3.81 -3.39 -44.02
CA MET A 597 -4.13 -4.72 -44.57
C MET A 597 -4.92 -4.63 -45.88
N VAL A 598 -5.95 -3.78 -45.91
CA VAL A 598 -6.74 -3.52 -47.13
C VAL A 598 -5.84 -2.98 -48.23
N ASN A 599 -4.96 -2.02 -47.94
CA ASN A 599 -4.02 -1.47 -48.92
C ASN A 599 -3.01 -2.50 -49.42
N LEU A 600 -2.49 -3.39 -48.57
CA LEU A 600 -1.55 -4.43 -48.95
C LEU A 600 -2.19 -5.52 -49.82
N THR A 601 -3.46 -5.81 -49.63
CA THR A 601 -4.15 -6.90 -50.34
C THR A 601 -4.86 -6.41 -51.59
N ILE A 602 -5.45 -5.21 -51.52
CA ILE A 602 -6.35 -4.64 -52.54
C ILE A 602 -5.69 -3.44 -53.26
N GLY A 603 -4.76 -2.74 -52.60
CA GLY A 603 -4.07 -1.57 -53.15
C GLY A 603 -3.32 -1.91 -54.45
N GLY A 604 -3.64 -1.17 -55.55
CA GLY A 604 -3.00 -1.38 -56.85
C GLY A 604 -3.64 -2.46 -57.73
N ARG A 605 -4.74 -3.11 -57.30
CA ARG A 605 -5.49 -4.08 -58.09
C ARG A 605 -6.80 -3.48 -58.59
N ASP A 606 -7.11 -3.62 -59.86
CA ASP A 606 -8.40 -3.23 -60.42
C ASP A 606 -9.50 -4.23 -60.00
N ILE A 607 -10.16 -3.89 -58.87
CA ILE A 607 -11.26 -4.75 -58.34
C ILE A 607 -12.58 -4.21 -58.85
N LYS A 608 -13.32 -5.04 -59.59
CA LYS A 608 -14.64 -4.73 -60.11
C LYS A 608 -15.75 -4.82 -59.07
N LYS A 609 -15.55 -5.54 -57.93
CA LYS A 609 -16.55 -5.76 -56.88
C LYS A 609 -15.90 -5.95 -55.53
N LEU A 610 -16.33 -5.19 -54.54
CA LEU A 610 -15.89 -5.39 -53.15
C LEU A 610 -16.54 -6.62 -52.52
N TRP A 611 -15.78 -7.42 -51.81
CA TRP A 611 -16.24 -8.57 -51.02
C TRP A 611 -16.75 -8.13 -49.64
N LEU A 612 -17.74 -7.24 -49.66
CA LEU A 612 -18.43 -6.68 -48.47
C LEU A 612 -19.79 -7.33 -48.26
#